data_a22646e56c9daf6a52e274ee2ac224be
#
_entry.id   a22646e56c9daf6a52e274ee2ac224be
#
_cell.length_a   1.000
_cell.length_b   1.000
_cell.length_c   1.000
_cell.angle_alpha   90.00
_cell.angle_beta   90.00
_cell.angle_gamma   90.00
#
_symmetry.space_group_name_H-M   'P 1'
#
loop_
_entity.id
_entity.type
_entity.pdbx_description
1 polymer ?
#
loop_
_entity_poly.entity_id
_entity_poly.type
_entity_poly.pdbx_seq_one_letter_code
_entity_poly.pdbx_strand_id
1 'polypeptide(L)'
;MAEMEKLEIWVEDLKTGLDREIRDLEQLITEAKKQARLAPDLATKLILQKKAGELERQRNAKRKNLFDEQDRIAAKKDSLLDEIAAKLQQQTKEEEIFTIRWIVI
;
A
#
# COMPACT_ATOMS: atom_id res chain seq x y z
N MET A 1 18.23 -11.51 -3.32
CA MET A 1 17.46 -10.87 -2.22
C MET A 1 17.37 -9.36 -2.30
N ALA A 2 18.23 -8.72 -3.09
CA ALA A 2 18.17 -7.28 -3.32
C ALA A 2 16.81 -6.80 -3.89
N GLU A 3 16.11 -7.63 -4.66
CA GLU A 3 14.79 -7.32 -5.20
C GLU A 3 13.71 -7.24 -4.12
N MET A 4 13.77 -8.08 -3.09
CA MET A 4 12.84 -8.03 -1.96
C MET A 4 13.06 -6.79 -1.09
N GLU A 5 14.31 -6.42 -0.85
CA GLU A 5 14.64 -5.19 -0.11
C GLU A 5 14.12 -3.94 -0.82
N LYS A 6 14.30 -3.86 -2.14
CA LYS A 6 13.77 -2.76 -2.95
C LYS A 6 12.25 -2.69 -2.90
N LEU A 7 11.58 -3.84 -2.94
CA LEU A 7 10.13 -3.91 -2.86
C LEU A 7 9.64 -3.43 -1.49
N GLU A 8 10.27 -3.84 -0.40
CA GLU A 8 9.93 -3.41 0.95
C GLU A 8 10.11 -1.90 1.15
N ILE A 9 11.21 -1.33 0.66
CA ILE A 9 11.45 0.11 0.70
C ILE A 9 10.38 0.87 -0.09
N TRP A 10 10.04 0.40 -1.28
CA TRP A 10 9.01 1.02 -2.11
C TRP A 10 7.64 0.98 -1.46
N VAL A 11 7.28 -0.13 -0.80
CA VAL A 11 6.05 -0.28 -0.02
C VAL A 11 5.95 0.75 1.09
N GLU A 12 7.02 0.89 1.87
CA GLU A 12 7.07 1.84 2.98
C GLU A 12 6.97 3.28 2.50
N ASP A 13 7.66 3.63 1.43
CA ASP A 13 7.62 4.96 0.83
C ASP A 13 6.20 5.30 0.32
N LEU A 14 5.56 4.36 -0.36
CA LEU A 14 4.19 4.52 -0.86
C LEU A 14 3.20 4.68 0.29
N LYS A 15 3.30 3.83 1.31
CA LYS A 15 2.46 3.89 2.50
C LYS A 15 2.61 5.20 3.25
N THR A 16 3.84 5.67 3.46
CA THR A 16 4.14 6.92 4.13
C THR A 16 3.56 8.12 3.38
N GLY A 17 3.72 8.15 2.06
CA GLY A 17 3.17 9.20 1.20
C GLY A 17 1.65 9.25 1.24
N LEU A 18 0.97 8.11 1.11
CA LEU A 18 -0.48 8.03 1.17
C LEU A 18 -1.05 8.31 2.56
N ASP A 19 -0.40 7.85 3.61
CA ASP A 19 -0.78 8.17 4.99
C ASP A 19 -0.71 9.67 5.27
N ARG A 20 0.32 10.35 4.76
CA ARG A 20 0.46 11.80 4.88
C ARG A 20 -0.68 12.54 4.17
N GLU A 21 -0.98 12.15 2.94
CA GLU A 21 -2.09 12.73 2.17
C GLU A 21 -3.43 12.53 2.86
N ILE A 22 -3.68 11.36 3.43
CA ILE A 22 -4.90 11.06 4.19
C ILE A 22 -4.99 11.92 5.44
N ARG A 23 -3.89 12.09 6.18
CA ARG A 23 -3.86 12.97 7.36
C ARG A 23 -4.12 14.42 7.02
N ASP A 24 -3.54 14.92 5.95
CA ASP A 24 -3.76 16.28 5.48
C ASP A 24 -5.25 16.49 5.12
N LEU A 25 -5.87 15.54 4.44
CA LEU A 25 -7.30 15.58 4.14
C LEU A 25 -8.17 15.53 5.40
N GLU A 26 -7.81 14.71 6.39
CA GLU A 26 -8.53 14.64 7.67
C GLU A 26 -8.48 15.96 8.44
N GLN A 27 -7.34 16.65 8.42
CA GLN A 27 -7.22 17.98 9.01
C GLN A 27 -8.11 19.00 8.30
N LEU A 28 -8.13 18.99 6.96
CA LEU A 28 -8.99 19.86 6.17
C LEU A 28 -10.47 19.57 6.42
N ILE A 29 -10.87 18.32 6.56
CA ILE A 29 -12.24 17.91 6.88
C ILE A 29 -12.64 18.42 8.25
N THR A 30 -11.79 18.25 9.26
CA THR A 30 -12.04 18.70 10.63
C THR A 30 -12.21 20.22 10.67
N GLU A 31 -11.36 20.95 9.97
CA GLU A 31 -11.42 22.41 9.89
C GLU A 31 -12.68 22.88 9.17
N ALA A 32 -13.05 22.27 8.05
CA ALA A 32 -14.26 22.59 7.31
C ALA A 32 -15.52 22.35 8.16
N LYS A 33 -15.59 21.27 8.90
CA LYS A 33 -16.69 20.98 9.83
C LYS A 33 -16.75 21.99 10.98
N LYS A 34 -15.60 22.41 11.50
CA LYS A 34 -15.53 23.43 12.54
C LYS A 34 -16.03 24.77 12.03
N GLN A 35 -15.61 25.21 10.85
CA GLN A 35 -16.08 26.42 10.21
C GLN A 35 -17.58 26.38 9.92
N ALA A 36 -18.10 25.20 9.49
CA ALA A 36 -19.54 25.05 9.28
C ALA A 36 -20.36 25.21 10.55
N ARG A 37 -19.86 24.78 11.70
CA ARG A 37 -20.51 24.99 12.99
C ARG A 37 -20.51 26.46 13.42
N LEU A 38 -19.49 27.21 13.07
CA LEU A 38 -19.32 28.62 13.42
C LEU A 38 -19.93 29.59 12.40
N ALA A 39 -20.42 29.05 11.24
CA ALA A 39 -21.00 29.89 10.19
C ALA A 39 -22.27 30.61 10.68
N PRO A 40 -22.37 31.94 10.44
CA PRO A 40 -23.49 32.73 10.96
C PRO A 40 -24.79 32.55 10.15
N ASP A 41 -24.70 32.09 8.90
CA ASP A 41 -25.86 31.91 8.01
C ASP A 41 -25.95 30.49 7.45
N LEU A 42 -27.17 30.10 7.04
CA LEU A 42 -27.45 28.78 6.53
C LEU A 42 -26.74 28.50 5.17
N ALA A 43 -26.65 29.52 4.33
CA ALA A 43 -26.03 29.42 3.01
C ALA A 43 -24.53 29.07 3.11
N THR A 44 -23.81 29.79 3.96
CA THR A 44 -22.38 29.52 4.22
C THR A 44 -22.17 28.14 4.84
N LYS A 45 -23.04 27.76 5.78
CA LYS A 45 -23.02 26.47 6.44
C LYS A 45 -23.18 25.32 5.44
N LEU A 46 -24.12 25.44 4.48
CA LEU A 46 -24.33 24.46 3.43
C LEU A 46 -23.12 24.33 2.50
N ILE A 47 -22.52 25.45 2.11
CA ILE A 47 -21.31 25.47 1.26
C ILE A 47 -20.15 24.73 1.97
N LEU A 48 -19.93 25.00 3.24
CA LEU A 48 -18.88 24.37 4.04
C LEU A 48 -19.14 22.88 4.28
N GLN A 49 -20.40 22.48 4.46
CA GLN A 49 -20.77 21.07 4.57
C GLN A 49 -20.55 20.30 3.28
N LYS A 50 -20.87 20.91 2.13
CA LYS A 50 -20.57 20.33 0.80
C LYS A 50 -19.06 20.15 0.60
N LYS A 51 -18.28 21.15 0.97
CA LYS A 51 -16.82 21.11 0.90
C LYS A 51 -16.26 19.97 1.76
N ALA A 52 -16.76 19.83 2.99
CA ALA A 52 -16.37 18.73 3.87
C ALA A 52 -16.72 17.36 3.27
N GLY A 53 -17.90 17.23 2.65
CA GLY A 53 -18.32 15.99 1.98
C GLY A 53 -17.43 15.63 0.79
N GLU A 54 -17.00 16.59 -0.01
CA GLU A 54 -16.06 16.35 -1.11
C GLU A 54 -14.69 15.91 -0.61
N LEU A 55 -14.19 16.55 0.45
CA LEU A 55 -12.93 16.15 1.09
C LEU A 55 -13.01 14.73 1.67
N GLU A 56 -14.15 14.37 2.26
CA GLU A 56 -14.37 13.01 2.76
C GLU A 56 -14.35 11.96 1.62
N ARG A 57 -14.92 12.28 0.46
CA ARG A 57 -14.85 11.41 -0.72
C ARG A 57 -13.42 11.23 -1.21
N GLN A 58 -12.65 12.30 -1.26
CA GLN A 58 -11.23 12.25 -1.64
C GLN A 58 -10.43 11.40 -0.66
N ARG A 59 -10.67 11.56 0.64
CA ARG A 59 -10.04 10.74 1.68
C ARG A 59 -10.37 9.26 1.51
N ASN A 60 -11.63 8.93 1.30
CA ASN A 60 -12.08 7.56 1.12
C ASN A 60 -11.50 6.92 -0.14
N ALA A 61 -11.41 7.68 -1.24
CA ALA A 61 -10.76 7.21 -2.47
C ALA A 61 -9.27 6.92 -2.25
N LYS A 62 -8.57 7.77 -1.51
CA LYS A 62 -7.15 7.55 -1.19
C LYS A 62 -6.94 6.37 -0.25
N ARG A 63 -7.80 6.15 0.73
CA ARG A 63 -7.79 4.96 1.58
C ARG A 63 -7.99 3.69 0.77
N LYS A 64 -8.93 3.69 -0.16
CA LYS A 64 -9.17 2.57 -1.06
C LYS A 64 -7.94 2.28 -1.92
N ASN A 65 -7.32 3.31 -2.50
CA ASN A 65 -6.10 3.17 -3.26
C ASN A 65 -4.95 2.60 -2.43
N LEU A 66 -4.82 3.02 -1.18
CA LEU A 66 -3.82 2.48 -0.26
C LEU A 66 -4.01 0.98 -0.05
N PHE A 67 -5.23 0.51 0.21
CA PHE A 67 -5.53 -0.91 0.38
C PHE A 67 -5.30 -1.70 -0.91
N ASP A 68 -5.73 -1.18 -2.06
CA ASP A 68 -5.54 -1.84 -3.36
C ASP A 68 -4.04 -1.97 -3.70
N GLU A 69 -3.24 -0.95 -3.42
CA GLU A 69 -1.79 -1.00 -3.62
C GLU A 69 -1.11 -1.96 -2.64
N GLN A 70 -1.52 -2.00 -1.39
CA GLN A 70 -1.02 -2.96 -0.42
C GLN A 70 -1.32 -4.41 -0.84
N ASP A 71 -2.53 -4.68 -1.35
CA ASP A 71 -2.91 -5.99 -1.84
C ASP A 71 -2.08 -6.41 -3.07
N ARG A 72 -1.85 -5.51 -4.02
CA ARG A 72 -1.00 -5.77 -5.18
C ARG A 72 0.43 -6.08 -4.77
N ILE A 73 0.96 -5.34 -3.81
CA ILE A 73 2.32 -5.52 -3.33
C ILE A 73 2.45 -6.84 -2.59
N ALA A 74 1.47 -7.20 -1.76
CA ALA A 74 1.44 -8.48 -1.06
C ALA A 74 1.41 -9.65 -2.06
N ALA A 75 0.58 -9.58 -3.10
CA ALA A 75 0.52 -10.58 -4.16
C ALA A 75 1.86 -10.69 -4.92
N LYS A 76 2.51 -9.58 -5.21
CA LYS A 76 3.80 -9.53 -5.87
C LYS A 76 4.91 -10.13 -5.01
N LYS A 77 4.89 -9.86 -3.71
CA LYS A 77 5.81 -10.43 -2.74
C LYS A 77 5.66 -11.96 -2.65
N ASP A 78 4.43 -12.46 -2.57
CA ASP A 78 4.14 -13.89 -2.55
C ASP A 78 4.62 -14.58 -3.82
N SER A 79 4.40 -13.98 -4.98
CA SER A 79 4.90 -14.49 -6.27
C SER A 79 6.42 -14.57 -6.31
N LEU A 80 7.13 -13.56 -5.81
CA LEU A 80 8.59 -13.57 -5.70
C LEU A 80 9.10 -14.68 -4.77
N LEU A 81 8.45 -14.87 -3.63
CA LEU A 81 8.80 -15.94 -2.68
C LEU A 81 8.61 -17.32 -3.31
N ASP A 82 7.54 -17.54 -4.06
CA ASP A 82 7.28 -18.78 -4.78
C ASP A 82 8.36 -19.06 -5.85
N GLU A 83 8.77 -18.04 -6.60
CA GLU A 83 9.84 -18.16 -7.59
C GLU A 83 11.18 -18.53 -6.94
N ILE A 84 11.52 -17.90 -5.83
CA ILE A 84 12.75 -18.19 -5.08
C ILE A 84 12.72 -19.61 -4.55
N ALA A 85 11.60 -20.04 -3.97
CA ALA A 85 11.44 -21.41 -3.46
C ALA A 85 11.59 -22.45 -4.58
N ALA A 86 11.01 -22.19 -5.75
CA ALA A 86 11.14 -23.08 -6.91
C ALA A 86 12.58 -23.19 -7.40
N LYS A 87 13.32 -22.10 -7.46
CA LYS A 87 14.74 -22.09 -7.84
C LYS A 87 15.60 -22.85 -6.85
N LEU A 88 15.36 -22.69 -5.55
CA LEU A 88 16.08 -23.41 -4.51
C LEU A 88 15.84 -24.92 -4.57
N GLN A 89 14.61 -25.37 -4.81
CA GLN A 89 14.29 -26.77 -5.01
C GLN A 89 14.99 -27.35 -6.23
N GLN A 90 15.04 -26.62 -7.33
CA GLN A 90 15.72 -27.04 -8.53
C GLN A 90 17.22 -27.21 -8.31
N GLN A 91 17.88 -26.29 -7.63
CA GLN A 91 19.29 -26.40 -7.26
C GLN A 91 19.56 -27.63 -6.39
N THR A 92 18.73 -27.89 -5.39
CA THR A 92 18.87 -29.05 -4.52
C THR A 92 18.77 -30.34 -5.30
N LYS A 93 17.84 -30.47 -6.24
CA LYS A 93 17.72 -31.64 -7.12
C LYS A 93 18.94 -31.85 -8.00
N GLU A 94 19.48 -30.79 -8.59
CA GLU A 94 20.69 -30.82 -9.40
C GLU A 94 21.90 -31.30 -8.58
N GLU A 95 22.07 -30.81 -7.37
CA GLU A 95 23.11 -31.23 -6.45
C GLU A 95 22.98 -32.71 -6.06
N GLU A 96 21.78 -33.18 -5.77
CA GLU A 96 21.52 -34.61 -5.49
C GLU A 96 21.87 -35.50 -6.66
N ILE A 97 21.46 -35.16 -7.88
CA ILE A 97 21.78 -35.91 -9.09
C ILE A 97 23.29 -35.92 -9.32
N PHE A 98 23.96 -34.82 -9.13
CA PHE A 98 25.40 -34.71 -9.25
C PHE A 98 26.12 -35.61 -8.23
N THR A 99 25.71 -35.63 -6.99
CA THR A 99 26.25 -36.45 -5.93
C THR A 99 26.07 -37.96 -6.23
N ILE A 100 24.92 -38.38 -6.72
CA ILE A 100 24.64 -39.77 -7.12
C ILE A 100 25.55 -40.20 -8.25
N ARG A 101 25.74 -39.39 -9.27
CA ARG A 101 26.67 -39.69 -10.38
C ARG A 101 28.10 -39.84 -9.90
N TRP A 102 28.52 -39.00 -8.98
CA TRP A 102 29.86 -39.07 -8.39
C TRP A 102 30.10 -40.35 -7.61
N ILE A 103 29.12 -40.85 -6.90
CA ILE A 103 29.20 -42.10 -6.14
C ILE A 103 29.23 -43.33 -7.03
N VAL A 104 28.55 -43.31 -8.16
CA VAL A 104 28.50 -44.44 -9.12
C VAL A 104 29.78 -44.55 -9.92
N ILE A 105 30.51 -43.51 -10.12
CA ILE A 105 31.81 -43.52 -10.80
C ILE A 105 32.89 -43.98 -9.86
#